data_83742f60dfcf721fae1d4e1536f264ff
#
_entry.id   83742f60dfcf721fae1d4e1536f264ff
#
_cell.length_a   1.000
_cell.length_b   1.000
_cell.length_c   1.000
_cell.angle_alpha   90.00
_cell.angle_beta   90.00
_cell.angle_gamma   90.00
#
_symmetry.space_group_name_H-M   'P 1'
#
loop_
_entity.id
_entity.type
_entity.pdbx_description
1 polymer ?
#
loop_
_entity_poly.entity_id
_entity_poly.type
_entity_poly.pdbx_seq_one_letter_code
_entity_poly.pdbx_strand_id
1 'polypeptide(L)'
;MTSLAKAECLAPRAASHAEDVVTVTIQTPTGAFEFPCQPGEALLHAGLNAGVSLPYECATGTCGSCRGRLMTGEIDIGWEASPALAKLKRDKGDILLCQVRPKTDCLVRVPAKITQTADAATPAKSKGTISDSRRLTHDVIEFAVNLSEPMAFQAGQFAILTTPSVIGARAYSMVNYEAETSRIVFLVKRKPSGGFCDWLFSNDIDGAEIYVYGPLGRATFDTSEDKDLIIVAGGSGIAGMMSILERATRSEYFKHHRGHVFFGVPTLQDGFYLDELAKYVAESEGGLAVTLALSNETPPQERHPDYEQILLASGFVHTAMAASMANQYQNAMAYLAGPPPMVDAALRVLITEGQLSPQAIRYDKFG
;
A
#
# COMPACT_ATOMS: atom_id res chain seq x y z
N MET A 1 47.15 -12.72 61.98
CA MET A 1 46.66 -11.57 61.12
C MET A 1 46.69 -12.05 59.67
N THR A 2 45.56 -12.56 59.22
CA THR A 2 45.42 -13.24 57.93
C THR A 2 44.66 -12.30 56.98
N SER A 3 45.34 -11.84 55.92
CA SER A 3 44.80 -11.00 54.88
C SER A 3 43.94 -11.86 53.90
N LEU A 4 42.65 -11.54 53.83
CA LEU A 4 41.73 -12.11 52.83
C LEU A 4 41.83 -11.26 51.52
N ALA A 5 42.34 -11.90 50.46
CA ALA A 5 42.32 -11.36 49.14
C ALA A 5 40.88 -11.45 48.59
N LYS A 6 40.33 -10.28 48.15
CA LYS A 6 39.08 -10.20 47.40
C LYS A 6 39.31 -10.68 45.97
N ALA A 7 38.63 -11.76 45.61
CA ALA A 7 38.51 -12.16 44.20
C ALA A 7 37.52 -11.23 43.48
N GLU A 8 37.99 -10.44 42.55
CA GLU A 8 37.14 -9.70 41.58
C GLU A 8 36.55 -10.67 40.56
N CYS A 9 35.24 -10.79 40.63
CA CYS A 9 34.46 -11.56 39.66
C CYS A 9 34.39 -10.75 38.35
N LEU A 10 35.19 -11.09 37.35
CA LEU A 10 35.11 -10.57 35.99
C LEU A 10 33.79 -11.04 35.37
N ALA A 11 32.84 -10.15 35.23
CA ALA A 11 31.64 -10.35 34.40
C ALA A 11 32.06 -10.66 32.97
N PRO A 12 31.42 -11.63 32.29
CA PRO A 12 31.70 -11.86 30.88
C PRO A 12 31.31 -10.63 30.05
N ARG A 13 32.27 -10.06 29.34
CA ARG A 13 32.02 -9.09 28.30
C ARG A 13 31.08 -9.73 27.28
N ALA A 14 29.84 -9.21 27.16
CA ALA A 14 28.99 -9.48 26.02
C ALA A 14 29.75 -9.04 24.78
N ALA A 15 30.15 -9.99 23.94
CA ALA A 15 30.67 -9.71 22.61
C ALA A 15 29.51 -9.09 21.82
N SER A 16 29.56 -7.80 21.58
CA SER A 16 28.78 -7.15 20.53
C SER A 16 29.34 -7.64 19.20
N HIS A 17 28.78 -8.73 18.66
CA HIS A 17 28.93 -9.01 17.23
C HIS A 17 28.20 -7.88 16.53
N ALA A 18 28.93 -6.91 15.98
CA ALA A 18 28.42 -6.09 14.90
C ALA A 18 28.06 -7.09 13.79
N GLU A 19 26.77 -7.29 13.57
CA GLU A 19 26.31 -8.13 12.46
C GLU A 19 26.84 -7.49 11.19
N ASP A 20 27.57 -8.26 10.38
CA ASP A 20 28.17 -7.78 9.14
C ASP A 20 27.11 -7.67 8.02
N VAL A 21 27.32 -6.75 7.08
CA VAL A 21 26.54 -6.67 5.85
C VAL A 21 26.72 -7.97 5.08
N VAL A 22 25.62 -8.61 4.71
CA VAL A 22 25.63 -9.87 3.96
C VAL A 22 25.27 -9.64 2.49
N THR A 23 25.72 -10.53 1.61
CA THR A 23 25.40 -10.50 0.18
C THR A 23 24.21 -11.41 -0.09
N VAL A 24 23.20 -10.89 -0.77
CA VAL A 24 22.05 -11.67 -1.25
C VAL A 24 22.15 -11.81 -2.77
N THR A 25 22.12 -13.07 -3.24
CA THR A 25 22.03 -13.40 -4.66
C THR A 25 20.61 -13.88 -4.97
N ILE A 26 19.90 -13.18 -5.86
CA ILE A 26 18.58 -13.60 -6.39
C ILE A 26 18.78 -14.28 -7.73
N GLN A 27 18.48 -15.56 -7.80
CA GLN A 27 18.46 -16.33 -9.04
C GLN A 27 17.07 -16.34 -9.67
N THR A 28 16.98 -15.95 -10.95
CA THR A 28 15.73 -15.87 -11.71
C THR A 28 15.86 -16.60 -13.05
N PRO A 29 14.76 -16.79 -13.80
CA PRO A 29 14.83 -17.30 -15.17
C PRO A 29 15.61 -16.41 -16.15
N THR A 30 15.78 -15.12 -15.82
CA THR A 30 16.43 -14.11 -16.68
C THR A 30 17.88 -13.80 -16.26
N GLY A 31 18.37 -14.34 -15.15
CA GLY A 31 19.72 -14.11 -14.65
C GLY A 31 19.81 -14.09 -13.13
N ALA A 32 20.94 -13.65 -12.63
CA ALA A 32 21.20 -13.46 -11.21
C ALA A 32 21.46 -11.98 -10.90
N PHE A 33 20.99 -11.55 -9.71
CA PHE A 33 21.14 -10.19 -9.20
C PHE A 33 21.74 -10.26 -7.80
N GLU A 34 22.79 -9.48 -7.56
CA GLU A 34 23.46 -9.42 -6.27
C GLU A 34 23.33 -8.03 -5.65
N PHE A 35 23.08 -8.00 -4.34
CA PHE A 35 23.00 -6.75 -3.60
C PHE A 35 23.33 -6.97 -2.12
N PRO A 36 23.84 -5.92 -1.43
CA PRO A 36 24.06 -5.95 0.00
C PRO A 36 22.73 -5.90 0.76
N CYS A 37 22.66 -6.60 1.90
CA CYS A 37 21.56 -6.52 2.85
C CYS A 37 22.12 -6.14 4.21
N GLN A 38 21.59 -5.06 4.80
CA GLN A 38 22.02 -4.57 6.10
C GLN A 38 21.51 -5.50 7.22
N PRO A 39 22.20 -5.56 8.35
CA PRO A 39 21.74 -6.34 9.52
C PRO A 39 20.32 -5.98 9.92
N GLY A 40 19.46 -7.00 10.05
CA GLY A 40 18.05 -6.83 10.41
C GLY A 40 17.15 -6.26 9.32
N GLU A 41 17.68 -5.92 8.14
CA GLU A 41 16.89 -5.47 7.00
C GLU A 41 16.12 -6.62 6.35
N ALA A 42 14.89 -6.34 5.87
CA ALA A 42 14.15 -7.32 5.10
C ALA A 42 14.78 -7.49 3.71
N LEU A 43 14.94 -8.73 3.27
CA LEU A 43 15.51 -9.06 1.96
C LEU A 43 14.79 -8.33 0.81
N LEU A 44 13.45 -8.23 0.86
CA LEU A 44 12.68 -7.47 -0.12
C LEU A 44 13.13 -6.01 -0.17
N HIS A 45 13.29 -5.38 0.99
CA HIS A 45 13.67 -3.96 1.07
C HIS A 45 15.08 -3.75 0.52
N ALA A 46 16.04 -4.57 0.92
CA ALA A 46 17.42 -4.50 0.40
C ALA A 46 17.47 -4.62 -1.13
N GLY A 47 16.69 -5.56 -1.71
CA GLY A 47 16.62 -5.71 -3.16
C GLY A 47 15.98 -4.53 -3.86
N LEU A 48 14.87 -3.98 -3.32
CA LEU A 48 14.22 -2.78 -3.86
C LEU A 48 15.14 -1.56 -3.76
N ASN A 49 15.85 -1.39 -2.66
CA ASN A 49 16.85 -0.32 -2.48
C ASN A 49 18.02 -0.42 -3.49
N ALA A 50 18.35 -1.65 -3.91
CA ALA A 50 19.35 -1.90 -4.95
C ALA A 50 18.80 -1.78 -6.39
N GLY A 51 17.56 -1.30 -6.57
CA GLY A 51 16.89 -1.16 -7.86
C GLY A 51 16.43 -2.48 -8.49
N VAL A 52 16.46 -3.59 -7.74
CA VAL A 52 16.01 -4.90 -8.23
C VAL A 52 14.48 -5.00 -8.11
N SER A 53 13.78 -5.18 -9.23
CA SER A 53 12.32 -5.19 -9.30
C SER A 53 11.72 -6.50 -8.77
N LEU A 54 12.00 -6.83 -7.49
CA LEU A 54 11.47 -8.02 -6.83
C LEU A 54 9.92 -8.05 -6.86
N PRO A 55 9.29 -9.25 -6.96
CA PRO A 55 7.85 -9.35 -6.93
C PRO A 55 7.30 -9.06 -5.52
N TYR A 56 6.31 -8.19 -5.42
CA TYR A 56 5.54 -7.93 -4.21
C TYR A 56 4.21 -7.24 -4.55
N GLU A 57 3.27 -7.30 -3.61
CA GLU A 57 2.06 -6.47 -3.55
C GLU A 57 1.99 -5.76 -2.20
N CYS A 58 1.65 -6.46 -1.11
CA CYS A 58 1.48 -5.84 0.22
C CYS A 58 2.80 -5.51 0.94
N ALA A 59 3.91 -6.19 0.62
CA ALA A 59 5.22 -6.12 1.29
C ALA A 59 5.22 -6.33 2.83
N THR A 60 4.12 -6.81 3.42
CA THR A 60 3.91 -6.97 4.88
C THR A 60 3.62 -8.40 5.33
N GLY A 61 3.69 -9.41 4.44
CA GLY A 61 3.51 -10.82 4.80
C GLY A 61 2.08 -11.36 4.69
N THR A 62 1.13 -10.59 4.15
CA THR A 62 -0.28 -10.99 4.08
C THR A 62 -0.67 -11.65 2.74
N CYS A 63 -0.18 -11.18 1.60
CA CYS A 63 -0.61 -11.64 0.26
C CYS A 63 0.15 -12.87 -0.26
N GLY A 64 1.46 -12.98 0.01
CA GLY A 64 2.31 -14.06 -0.50
C GLY A 64 2.95 -13.81 -1.87
N SER A 65 2.76 -12.65 -2.50
CA SER A 65 3.28 -12.32 -3.83
C SER A 65 4.81 -12.23 -3.87
N CYS A 66 5.46 -11.90 -2.74
CA CYS A 66 6.92 -11.85 -2.59
C CYS A 66 7.56 -13.21 -2.28
N ARG A 67 7.00 -14.30 -2.84
CA ARG A 67 7.50 -15.65 -2.59
C ARG A 67 8.82 -15.91 -3.31
N GLY A 68 9.77 -16.49 -2.59
CA GLY A 68 11.01 -17.04 -3.10
C GLY A 68 11.32 -18.39 -2.46
N ARG A 69 12.46 -18.97 -2.81
CA ARG A 69 12.98 -20.19 -2.18
C ARG A 69 14.43 -19.98 -1.77
N LEU A 70 14.71 -20.14 -0.48
CA LEU A 70 16.06 -20.16 0.04
C LEU A 70 16.76 -21.44 -0.43
N MET A 71 17.89 -21.26 -1.08
CA MET A 71 18.74 -22.36 -1.58
C MET A 71 19.92 -22.60 -0.65
N THR A 72 20.56 -21.51 -0.19
CA THR A 72 21.67 -21.54 0.80
C THR A 72 21.62 -20.30 1.67
N GLY A 73 22.23 -20.37 2.84
CA GLY A 73 22.30 -19.29 3.82
C GLY A 73 21.38 -19.47 5.01
N GLU A 74 21.52 -18.60 6.00
CA GLU A 74 20.72 -18.57 7.23
C GLU A 74 19.89 -17.27 7.28
N ILE A 75 18.66 -17.38 7.78
CA ILE A 75 17.70 -16.29 7.84
C ILE A 75 16.96 -16.29 9.18
N ASP A 76 16.54 -15.11 9.62
CA ASP A 76 15.47 -14.94 10.61
C ASP A 76 14.16 -14.57 9.93
N ILE A 77 13.04 -14.86 10.59
CA ILE A 77 11.69 -14.47 10.14
C ILE A 77 11.16 -13.38 11.06
N GLY A 78 10.83 -12.22 10.48
CA GLY A 78 10.40 -11.05 11.24
C GLY A 78 9.01 -11.21 11.86
N TRP A 79 8.08 -11.87 11.17
CA TRP A 79 6.72 -12.13 11.66
C TRP A 79 6.30 -13.57 11.36
N GLU A 80 6.56 -14.47 12.32
CA GLU A 80 6.25 -15.90 12.19
C GLU A 80 4.75 -16.21 11.99
N ALA A 81 3.88 -15.40 12.60
CA ALA A 81 2.43 -15.57 12.48
C ALA A 81 1.85 -14.90 11.23
N SER A 82 2.67 -14.50 10.24
CA SER A 82 2.14 -13.83 9.05
C SER A 82 1.25 -14.77 8.23
N PRO A 83 0.08 -14.32 7.78
CA PRO A 83 -0.94 -15.18 7.15
C PRO A 83 -0.45 -15.93 5.90
N ALA A 84 0.45 -15.32 5.12
CA ALA A 84 0.96 -15.94 3.91
C ALA A 84 2.03 -17.00 4.19
N LEU A 85 2.74 -16.97 5.34
CA LEU A 85 3.69 -18.01 5.72
C LEU A 85 3.02 -19.36 5.94
N ALA A 86 1.80 -19.39 6.48
CA ALA A 86 1.04 -20.61 6.69
C ALA A 86 0.72 -21.37 5.39
N LYS A 87 0.78 -20.69 4.26
CA LYS A 87 0.49 -21.25 2.92
C LYS A 87 1.75 -21.75 2.19
N LEU A 88 2.94 -21.56 2.77
CA LEU A 88 4.21 -21.91 2.14
C LEU A 88 4.67 -23.34 2.51
N LYS A 89 5.41 -23.94 1.60
CA LYS A 89 6.11 -25.21 1.82
C LYS A 89 7.48 -24.91 2.44
N ARG A 90 7.47 -24.54 3.74
CA ARG A 90 8.69 -24.16 4.49
C ARG A 90 9.73 -25.29 4.54
N ASP A 91 9.28 -26.53 4.59
CA ASP A 91 10.11 -27.74 4.49
C ASP A 91 10.91 -27.83 3.19
N LYS A 92 10.45 -27.14 2.12
CA LYS A 92 11.13 -27.04 0.82
C LYS A 92 11.91 -25.73 0.65
N GLY A 93 12.08 -24.95 1.71
CA GLY A 93 12.79 -23.67 1.70
C GLY A 93 11.97 -22.49 1.15
N ASP A 94 10.64 -22.62 0.99
CA ASP A 94 9.82 -21.48 0.56
C ASP A 94 9.82 -20.38 1.63
N ILE A 95 10.03 -19.14 1.21
CA ILE A 95 10.13 -17.94 2.04
C ILE A 95 9.29 -16.79 1.49
N LEU A 96 8.99 -15.80 2.36
CA LEU A 96 8.49 -14.48 1.93
C LEU A 96 9.62 -13.46 2.03
N LEU A 97 10.02 -12.86 0.91
CA LEU A 97 11.14 -11.92 0.86
C LEU A 97 10.94 -10.72 1.81
N CYS A 98 9.70 -10.29 2.03
CA CYS A 98 9.38 -9.19 2.95
C CYS A 98 9.46 -9.59 4.45
N GLN A 99 9.53 -10.88 4.77
CA GLN A 99 9.55 -11.39 6.16
C GLN A 99 10.89 -11.96 6.57
N VAL A 100 11.80 -12.22 5.64
CA VAL A 100 13.12 -12.78 5.97
C VAL A 100 14.17 -11.69 6.14
N ARG A 101 15.07 -11.96 7.09
CA ARG A 101 16.24 -11.17 7.46
C ARG A 101 17.46 -12.05 7.30
N PRO A 102 18.28 -11.88 6.25
CA PRO A 102 19.50 -12.65 6.06
C PRO A 102 20.48 -12.47 7.21
N LYS A 103 21.08 -13.58 7.69
CA LYS A 103 22.17 -13.60 8.70
C LYS A 103 23.53 -13.88 8.07
N THR A 104 23.52 -14.61 6.99
CA THR A 104 24.72 -14.96 6.21
C THR A 104 24.45 -14.66 4.75
N ASP A 105 25.45 -14.76 3.91
CA ASP A 105 25.26 -14.72 2.46
C ASP A 105 24.20 -15.73 2.03
N CYS A 106 23.25 -15.28 1.23
CA CYS A 106 22.09 -16.07 0.84
C CYS A 106 21.97 -16.20 -0.68
N LEU A 107 21.63 -17.41 -1.13
CA LEU A 107 21.14 -17.65 -2.49
C LEU A 107 19.64 -17.92 -2.44
N VAL A 108 18.86 -17.11 -3.14
CA VAL A 108 17.39 -17.23 -3.19
C VAL A 108 16.93 -17.34 -4.63
N ARG A 109 16.10 -18.34 -4.93
CA ARG A 109 15.45 -18.48 -6.24
C ARG A 109 14.09 -17.79 -6.24
N VAL A 110 13.86 -16.92 -7.23
CA VAL A 110 12.58 -16.24 -7.46
C VAL A 110 12.07 -16.59 -8.86
N PRO A 111 10.89 -17.24 -9.01
CA PRO A 111 10.37 -17.69 -10.30
C PRO A 111 9.64 -16.57 -11.05
N ALA A 112 10.24 -15.40 -11.15
CA ALA A 112 9.69 -14.23 -11.83
C ALA A 112 10.74 -13.62 -12.75
N LYS A 113 10.28 -12.94 -13.80
CA LYS A 113 11.15 -12.08 -14.61
C LYS A 113 11.45 -10.82 -13.80
N ILE A 114 12.70 -10.56 -13.55
CA ILE A 114 13.18 -9.43 -12.75
C ILE A 114 14.07 -8.57 -13.64
N THR A 115 13.97 -7.27 -13.44
CA THR A 115 14.85 -6.26 -14.05
C THR A 115 15.54 -5.48 -12.94
N GLN A 116 16.64 -4.86 -13.25
CA GLN A 116 17.31 -3.91 -12.38
C GLN A 116 17.37 -2.57 -13.12
N THR A 117 16.91 -1.51 -12.46
CA THR A 117 16.92 -0.15 -12.99
C THR A 117 17.64 0.75 -12.01
N ALA A 118 18.59 1.54 -12.51
CA ALA A 118 19.37 2.47 -11.70
C ALA A 118 18.58 3.76 -11.36
N ASP A 119 17.51 4.08 -12.13
CA ASP A 119 16.86 5.39 -12.12
C ASP A 119 15.45 5.39 -11.46
N ALA A 120 14.99 4.27 -10.90
CA ALA A 120 13.73 4.28 -10.17
C ALA A 120 13.90 4.96 -8.81
N ALA A 121 12.93 5.77 -8.39
CA ALA A 121 12.87 6.28 -7.02
C ALA A 121 12.95 5.09 -6.05
N THR A 122 14.08 4.94 -5.39
CA THR A 122 14.33 3.82 -4.48
C THR A 122 13.58 4.07 -3.17
N PRO A 123 12.84 3.07 -2.66
CA PRO A 123 12.20 3.20 -1.37
C PRO A 123 13.24 3.47 -0.27
N ALA A 124 12.90 4.36 0.65
CA ALA A 124 13.75 4.66 1.79
C ALA A 124 12.94 4.64 3.09
N LYS A 125 13.62 4.40 4.20
CA LYS A 125 13.02 4.51 5.54
C LYS A 125 13.24 5.92 6.07
N SER A 126 12.16 6.66 6.27
CA SER A 126 12.17 8.01 6.85
C SER A 126 11.51 7.98 8.23
N LYS A 127 12.05 8.78 9.14
CA LYS A 127 11.42 9.06 10.43
C LYS A 127 10.41 10.18 10.25
N GLY A 128 9.29 10.13 10.97
CA GLY A 128 8.28 11.17 10.94
C GLY A 128 7.55 11.31 12.27
N THR A 129 6.71 12.33 12.34
CA THR A 129 5.83 12.62 13.47
C THR A 129 4.39 12.75 12.97
N ILE A 130 3.46 12.11 13.66
CA ILE A 130 2.03 12.18 13.34
C ILE A 130 1.48 13.55 13.72
N SER A 131 0.59 14.09 12.90
CA SER A 131 -0.18 15.32 13.14
C SER A 131 -1.55 15.28 12.50
N ASP A 132 -2.41 16.23 12.86
CA ASP A 132 -3.71 16.45 12.21
C ASP A 132 -4.59 15.20 12.16
N SER A 133 -4.57 14.37 13.20
CA SER A 133 -5.39 13.19 13.26
C SER A 133 -6.86 13.55 13.42
N ARG A 134 -7.72 13.02 12.54
CA ARG A 134 -9.16 13.23 12.60
C ARG A 134 -9.94 11.96 12.26
N ARG A 135 -11.06 11.74 12.93
CA ARG A 135 -11.99 10.66 12.58
C ARG A 135 -12.89 11.14 11.45
N LEU A 136 -12.94 10.40 10.36
CA LEU A 136 -13.84 10.66 9.24
C LEU A 136 -15.17 9.95 9.42
N THR A 137 -15.14 8.73 9.98
CA THR A 137 -16.33 7.96 10.39
C THR A 137 -16.07 7.28 11.73
N HIS A 138 -17.01 6.47 12.20
CA HIS A 138 -16.86 5.70 13.45
C HIS A 138 -15.67 4.72 13.42
N ASP A 139 -15.25 4.28 12.23
CA ASP A 139 -14.20 3.28 12.02
C ASP A 139 -13.10 3.70 11.02
N VAL A 140 -13.09 4.98 10.61
CA VAL A 140 -12.06 5.52 9.71
C VAL A 140 -11.38 6.73 10.34
N ILE A 141 -10.06 6.70 10.39
CA ILE A 141 -9.20 7.79 10.85
C ILE A 141 -8.25 8.21 9.73
N GLU A 142 -8.09 9.51 9.58
CA GLU A 142 -7.06 10.15 8.76
C GLU A 142 -6.03 10.79 9.66
N PHE A 143 -4.77 10.79 9.26
CA PHE A 143 -3.69 11.54 9.91
C PHE A 143 -2.59 11.88 8.92
N ALA A 144 -1.86 12.94 9.20
CA ALA A 144 -0.66 13.29 8.46
C ALA A 144 0.59 12.77 9.18
N VAL A 145 1.64 12.54 8.40
CA VAL A 145 3.00 12.29 8.90
C VAL A 145 3.92 13.35 8.33
N ASN A 146 4.54 14.12 9.21
CA ASN A 146 5.58 15.08 8.86
C ASN A 146 6.93 14.33 8.90
N LEU A 147 7.51 14.11 7.73
CA LEU A 147 8.78 13.39 7.56
C LEU A 147 9.98 14.30 7.87
N SER A 148 11.06 13.71 8.38
CA SER A 148 12.34 14.40 8.56
C SER A 148 13.02 14.77 7.24
N GLU A 149 12.80 13.96 6.19
CA GLU A 149 13.32 14.18 4.85
C GLU A 149 12.18 14.06 3.85
N PRO A 150 12.13 14.89 2.80
CA PRO A 150 11.09 14.80 1.78
C PRO A 150 11.10 13.45 1.06
N MET A 151 9.92 13.00 0.64
CA MET A 151 9.73 11.80 -0.16
C MET A 151 9.16 12.17 -1.53
N ALA A 152 9.84 11.76 -2.59
CA ALA A 152 9.30 11.81 -3.94
C ALA A 152 8.49 10.53 -4.22
N PHE A 153 7.26 10.66 -4.71
CA PHE A 153 6.42 9.50 -5.03
C PHE A 153 5.45 9.78 -6.17
N GLN A 154 4.87 8.73 -6.72
CA GLN A 154 3.85 8.80 -7.77
C GLN A 154 2.46 8.61 -7.17
N ALA A 155 1.46 9.29 -7.74
CA ALA A 155 0.08 9.15 -7.32
C ALA A 155 -0.40 7.68 -7.43
N GLY A 156 -1.06 7.16 -6.41
CA GLY A 156 -1.48 5.77 -6.28
C GLY A 156 -0.51 4.89 -5.48
N GLN A 157 0.68 5.35 -5.14
CA GLN A 157 1.63 4.59 -4.33
C GLN A 157 1.22 4.51 -2.85
N PHE A 158 1.81 3.54 -2.15
CA PHE A 158 1.64 3.31 -0.72
C PHE A 158 2.99 3.32 0.01
N ALA A 159 2.94 3.36 1.33
CA ALA A 159 4.12 3.18 2.19
C ALA A 159 3.82 2.18 3.31
N ILE A 160 4.87 1.64 3.91
CA ILE A 160 4.80 0.79 5.09
C ILE A 160 5.03 1.66 6.32
N LEU A 161 4.10 1.60 7.26
CA LEU A 161 4.17 2.29 8.53
C LEU A 161 4.60 1.34 9.66
N THR A 162 5.50 1.81 10.50
CA THR A 162 5.91 1.17 11.75
C THR A 162 6.06 2.20 12.86
N THR A 163 5.75 1.83 14.10
CA THR A 163 5.92 2.69 15.28
C THR A 163 6.60 1.89 16.39
N PRO A 164 7.39 2.52 17.27
CA PRO A 164 7.94 1.86 18.45
C PRO A 164 6.87 1.28 19.38
N SER A 165 5.65 1.84 19.35
CA SER A 165 4.54 1.48 20.24
C SER A 165 3.84 0.17 19.84
N VAL A 166 4.03 -0.34 18.60
CA VAL A 166 3.30 -1.51 18.09
C VAL A 166 4.21 -2.40 17.26
N ILE A 167 4.21 -3.69 17.56
CA ILE A 167 4.97 -4.68 16.79
C ILE A 167 4.29 -4.92 15.43
N GLY A 168 5.08 -4.93 14.38
CA GLY A 168 4.68 -5.23 13.01
C GLY A 168 4.58 -3.99 12.13
N ALA A 169 4.45 -4.24 10.84
CA ALA A 169 4.41 -3.25 9.78
C ALA A 169 3.08 -3.33 9.04
N ARG A 170 2.57 -2.20 8.56
CA ARG A 170 1.31 -2.12 7.81
C ARG A 170 1.49 -1.23 6.60
N ALA A 171 0.93 -1.67 5.47
CA ALA A 171 0.90 -0.91 4.23
C ALA A 171 -0.35 -0.04 4.16
N TYR A 172 -0.16 1.24 3.85
CA TYR A 172 -1.24 2.21 3.65
C TYR A 172 -0.94 3.09 2.46
N SER A 173 -1.95 3.28 1.60
CA SER A 173 -1.84 4.18 0.46
C SER A 173 -1.74 5.63 0.91
N MET A 174 -0.93 6.41 0.19
CA MET A 174 -0.79 7.84 0.39
C MET A 174 -2.00 8.55 -0.23
N VAL A 175 -2.64 9.42 0.53
CA VAL A 175 -3.90 10.09 0.15
C VAL A 175 -3.65 11.33 -0.69
N ASN A 176 -2.75 12.21 -0.22
CA ASN A 176 -2.36 13.43 -0.93
C ASN A 176 -1.36 13.14 -2.04
N TYR A 177 -1.19 14.08 -2.95
CA TYR A 177 -0.17 14.01 -3.98
C TYR A 177 0.58 15.33 -4.13
N GLU A 178 1.88 15.21 -4.01
CA GLU A 178 2.89 16.17 -4.47
C GLU A 178 4.07 15.38 -5.00
N ALA A 179 4.76 15.89 -6.03
CA ALA A 179 5.88 15.17 -6.65
C ALA A 179 7.01 14.88 -5.63
N GLU A 180 7.18 15.79 -4.67
CA GLU A 180 8.07 15.66 -3.51
C GLU A 180 7.45 16.41 -2.32
N THR A 181 7.36 15.75 -1.17
CA THR A 181 6.74 16.35 0.02
C THR A 181 7.33 15.79 1.32
N SER A 182 7.37 16.63 2.35
CA SER A 182 7.63 16.19 3.72
C SER A 182 6.36 15.87 4.51
N ARG A 183 5.17 16.08 3.92
CA ARG A 183 3.89 15.81 4.59
C ARG A 183 3.08 14.81 3.80
N ILE A 184 2.89 13.61 4.36
CA ILE A 184 2.11 12.54 3.73
C ILE A 184 0.87 12.27 4.58
N VAL A 185 -0.27 12.16 3.93
CA VAL A 185 -1.56 11.85 4.56
C VAL A 185 -1.88 10.37 4.37
N PHE A 186 -2.31 9.72 5.45
CA PHE A 186 -2.73 8.33 5.47
C PHE A 186 -4.16 8.18 5.98
N LEU A 187 -4.84 7.19 5.47
CA LEU A 187 -6.18 6.79 5.86
C LEU A 187 -6.16 5.37 6.38
N VAL A 188 -6.75 5.15 7.56
CA VAL A 188 -6.83 3.82 8.17
C VAL A 188 -8.26 3.49 8.56
N LYS A 189 -8.78 2.39 8.03
CA LYS A 189 -10.03 1.79 8.51
C LYS A 189 -9.72 0.81 9.64
N ARG A 190 -10.49 0.90 10.73
CA ARG A 190 -10.32 0.05 11.91
C ARG A 190 -10.57 -1.41 11.56
N LYS A 191 -9.60 -2.25 11.86
CA LYS A 191 -9.73 -3.71 11.83
C LYS A 191 -9.81 -4.20 13.27
N PRO A 192 -10.87 -4.89 13.68
CA PRO A 192 -10.99 -5.42 15.03
C PRO A 192 -9.78 -6.30 15.41
N SER A 193 -9.28 -6.13 16.63
CA SER A 193 -8.11 -6.86 17.16
C SER A 193 -6.80 -6.63 16.37
N GLY A 194 -6.70 -5.53 15.67
CA GLY A 194 -5.51 -5.12 14.94
C GLY A 194 -4.64 -4.19 15.77
N GLY A 195 -3.51 -4.66 16.31
CA GLY A 195 -2.67 -3.89 17.23
C GLY A 195 -2.37 -2.45 16.78
N PHE A 196 -2.05 -2.23 15.48
CA PHE A 196 -1.83 -0.88 14.95
C PHE A 196 -3.13 -0.06 14.89
N CYS A 197 -4.25 -0.67 14.46
CA CYS A 197 -5.55 0.01 14.46
C CYS A 197 -6.00 0.33 15.89
N ASP A 198 -5.87 -0.61 16.83
CA ASP A 198 -6.27 -0.37 18.21
C ASP A 198 -5.43 0.75 18.84
N TRP A 199 -4.13 0.81 18.53
CA TRP A 199 -3.27 1.91 18.95
C TRP A 199 -3.73 3.26 18.36
N LEU A 200 -3.99 3.35 17.07
CA LEU A 200 -4.47 4.57 16.40
C LEU A 200 -5.81 5.06 16.96
N PHE A 201 -6.73 4.13 17.27
CA PHE A 201 -8.09 4.49 17.67
C PHE A 201 -8.28 4.69 19.17
N SER A 202 -7.33 4.25 20.01
CA SER A 202 -7.44 4.30 21.47
C SER A 202 -6.56 5.35 22.13
N ASN A 203 -5.68 6.03 21.37
CA ASN A 203 -4.72 7.00 21.90
C ASN A 203 -4.89 8.36 21.23
N ASP A 204 -4.37 9.39 21.89
CA ASP A 204 -3.99 10.62 21.24
C ASP A 204 -2.66 10.36 20.55
N ILE A 205 -2.68 10.38 19.21
CA ILE A 205 -1.54 9.98 18.38
C ILE A 205 -0.78 11.16 17.81
N ASP A 206 -1.27 12.37 17.93
CA ASP A 206 -0.57 13.56 17.46
C ASP A 206 0.73 13.77 18.27
N GLY A 207 1.82 14.02 17.57
CA GLY A 207 3.16 14.06 18.15
C GLY A 207 3.85 12.69 18.27
N ALA A 208 3.17 11.57 18.00
CA ALA A 208 3.77 10.25 18.09
C ALA A 208 4.81 10.01 16.99
N GLU A 209 5.89 9.31 17.36
CA GLU A 209 6.94 8.88 16.42
C GLU A 209 6.45 7.74 15.53
N ILE A 210 6.72 7.86 14.24
CA ILE A 210 6.40 6.85 13.23
C ILE A 210 7.53 6.76 12.20
N TYR A 211 7.72 5.57 11.64
CA TYR A 211 8.63 5.36 10.52
C TYR A 211 7.83 5.00 9.28
N VAL A 212 8.19 5.61 8.16
CA VAL A 212 7.60 5.42 6.84
C VAL A 212 8.66 4.80 5.93
N TYR A 213 8.38 3.63 5.38
CA TYR A 213 9.21 3.02 4.35
C TYR A 213 8.47 3.03 3.01
N GLY A 214 9.00 3.72 2.04
CA GLY A 214 8.40 3.90 0.72
C GLY A 214 9.23 4.82 -0.16
N PRO A 215 8.71 5.17 -1.35
CA PRO A 215 7.40 4.78 -1.89
C PRO A 215 7.36 3.34 -2.42
N LEU A 216 6.21 2.70 -2.34
CA LEU A 216 5.95 1.35 -2.82
C LEU A 216 4.68 1.32 -3.68
N GLY A 217 4.49 0.23 -4.45
CA GLY A 217 3.31 0.04 -5.28
C GLY A 217 3.55 0.35 -6.74
N ARG A 218 2.73 -0.29 -7.60
CA ARG A 218 2.81 -0.19 -9.07
C ARG A 218 1.50 0.30 -9.70
N ALA A 219 0.47 0.51 -8.89
CA ALA A 219 -0.80 1.07 -9.34
C ALA A 219 -0.72 2.60 -9.45
N THR A 220 0.27 3.09 -10.19
CA THR A 220 0.59 4.52 -10.31
C THR A 220 -0.10 5.16 -11.50
N PHE A 221 -0.50 6.42 -11.36
CA PHE A 221 -1.09 7.22 -12.43
C PHE A 221 -0.03 8.09 -13.10
N ASP A 222 -0.02 8.06 -14.44
CA ASP A 222 0.77 8.95 -15.27
C ASP A 222 -0.11 9.66 -16.28
N THR A 223 0.01 10.99 -16.37
CA THR A 223 -0.77 11.83 -17.28
C THR A 223 -0.46 11.57 -18.76
N SER A 224 0.68 10.96 -19.08
CA SER A 224 1.08 10.60 -20.45
C SER A 224 0.35 9.37 -21.00
N GLU A 225 -0.45 8.67 -20.20
CA GLU A 225 -1.15 7.46 -20.65
C GLU A 225 -2.27 7.72 -21.64
N ASP A 226 -2.76 8.97 -21.74
CA ASP A 226 -3.77 9.42 -22.73
C ASP A 226 -5.02 8.50 -22.75
N LYS A 227 -5.60 8.23 -21.58
CA LYS A 227 -6.73 7.31 -21.39
C LYS A 227 -7.79 7.87 -20.45
N ASP A 228 -9.04 7.50 -20.70
CA ASP A 228 -10.11 7.72 -19.73
C ASP A 228 -9.86 6.93 -18.43
N LEU A 229 -10.31 7.43 -17.28
CA LEU A 229 -10.07 6.83 -15.99
C LEU A 229 -11.30 6.14 -15.43
N ILE A 230 -11.17 4.87 -15.07
CA ILE A 230 -12.16 4.14 -14.28
C ILE A 230 -11.54 3.86 -12.92
N ILE A 231 -12.09 4.45 -11.87
CA ILE A 231 -11.62 4.27 -10.49
C ILE A 231 -12.67 3.49 -9.72
N VAL A 232 -12.27 2.37 -9.10
CA VAL A 232 -13.16 1.53 -8.29
C VAL A 232 -12.55 1.32 -6.92
N ALA A 233 -13.16 1.89 -5.90
CA ALA A 233 -12.67 1.85 -4.53
C ALA A 233 -13.68 1.23 -3.58
N GLY A 234 -13.22 0.44 -2.61
CA GLY A 234 -14.02 -0.09 -1.51
C GLY A 234 -13.48 0.36 -0.16
N GLY A 235 -14.30 1.09 0.61
CA GLY A 235 -13.90 1.60 1.92
C GLY A 235 -12.58 2.38 1.87
N SER A 236 -11.62 2.03 2.73
CA SER A 236 -10.31 2.71 2.77
C SER A 236 -9.45 2.56 1.50
N GLY A 237 -9.86 1.74 0.54
CA GLY A 237 -9.21 1.67 -0.77
C GLY A 237 -9.26 2.98 -1.56
N ILE A 238 -10.18 3.88 -1.21
CA ILE A 238 -10.26 5.22 -1.81
C ILE A 238 -8.97 6.06 -1.58
N ALA A 239 -8.17 5.76 -0.56
CA ALA A 239 -6.99 6.52 -0.17
C ALA A 239 -6.01 6.76 -1.34
N GLY A 240 -5.52 5.69 -1.99
CA GLY A 240 -4.64 5.81 -3.15
C GLY A 240 -5.31 6.46 -4.37
N MET A 241 -6.63 6.33 -4.46
CA MET A 241 -7.42 6.93 -5.54
C MET A 241 -7.53 8.46 -5.38
N MET A 242 -7.56 8.95 -4.14
CA MET A 242 -7.53 10.40 -3.87
C MET A 242 -6.25 11.05 -4.39
N SER A 243 -5.09 10.41 -4.21
CA SER A 243 -3.83 10.93 -4.76
C SER A 243 -3.81 10.93 -6.29
N ILE A 244 -4.44 9.94 -6.95
CA ILE A 244 -4.61 9.90 -8.40
C ILE A 244 -5.52 11.05 -8.86
N LEU A 245 -6.66 11.25 -8.20
CA LEU A 245 -7.60 12.33 -8.51
C LEU A 245 -6.96 13.71 -8.31
N GLU A 246 -6.22 13.90 -7.23
CA GLU A 246 -5.51 15.16 -6.98
C GLU A 246 -4.50 15.46 -8.10
N ARG A 247 -3.68 14.47 -8.51
CA ARG A 247 -2.75 14.63 -9.63
C ARG A 247 -3.47 14.91 -10.95
N ALA A 248 -4.53 14.17 -11.25
CA ALA A 248 -5.31 14.33 -12.47
C ALA A 248 -5.97 15.72 -12.54
N THR A 249 -6.58 16.18 -11.43
CA THR A 249 -7.20 17.51 -11.36
C THR A 249 -6.18 18.64 -11.51
N ARG A 250 -5.06 18.57 -10.74
CA ARG A 250 -3.98 19.59 -10.85
C ARG A 250 -3.33 19.66 -12.22
N SER A 251 -3.30 18.56 -12.97
CA SER A 251 -2.78 18.51 -14.34
C SER A 251 -3.82 18.82 -15.40
N GLU A 252 -5.02 19.26 -15.01
CA GLU A 252 -6.15 19.52 -15.90
C GLU A 252 -6.52 18.35 -16.82
N TYR A 253 -6.21 17.11 -16.37
CA TYR A 253 -6.39 15.89 -17.16
C TYR A 253 -7.81 15.70 -17.65
N PHE A 254 -8.80 16.04 -16.83
CA PHE A 254 -10.22 15.89 -17.14
C PHE A 254 -10.75 16.92 -18.15
N LYS A 255 -9.96 17.89 -18.62
CA LYS A 255 -10.30 18.73 -19.77
C LYS A 255 -10.25 17.96 -21.10
N HIS A 256 -9.47 16.88 -21.16
CA HIS A 256 -9.23 16.10 -22.37
C HIS A 256 -9.69 14.65 -22.26
N HIS A 257 -9.85 14.15 -21.03
CA HIS A 257 -10.23 12.78 -20.72
C HIS A 257 -11.43 12.73 -19.78
N ARG A 258 -12.14 11.61 -19.82
CA ARG A 258 -13.23 11.36 -18.88
C ARG A 258 -12.75 10.52 -17.72
N GLY A 259 -13.37 10.70 -16.55
CA GLY A 259 -13.16 9.91 -15.38
C GLY A 259 -14.48 9.49 -14.74
N HIS A 260 -14.53 8.29 -14.18
CA HIS A 260 -15.62 7.87 -13.32
C HIS A 260 -15.10 7.17 -12.09
N VAL A 261 -15.43 7.71 -10.93
CA VAL A 261 -15.12 7.12 -9.62
C VAL A 261 -16.34 6.35 -9.12
N PHE A 262 -16.16 5.07 -8.88
CA PHE A 262 -17.12 4.21 -8.18
C PHE A 262 -16.59 3.94 -6.78
N PHE A 263 -17.24 4.51 -5.78
CA PHE A 263 -16.84 4.35 -4.37
C PHE A 263 -17.88 3.52 -3.63
N GLY A 264 -17.49 2.34 -3.13
CA GLY A 264 -18.35 1.41 -2.41
C GLY A 264 -18.20 1.53 -0.91
N VAL A 265 -19.32 1.77 -0.22
CA VAL A 265 -19.45 1.80 1.24
C VAL A 265 -20.69 1.01 1.68
N PRO A 266 -20.80 0.59 2.97
CA PRO A 266 -22.00 -0.12 3.44
C PRO A 266 -23.26 0.73 3.39
N THR A 267 -23.21 1.91 3.99
CA THR A 267 -24.36 2.86 4.11
C THR A 267 -23.93 4.27 3.77
N LEU A 268 -24.87 5.19 3.64
CA LEU A 268 -24.61 6.61 3.36
C LEU A 268 -23.73 7.25 4.45
N GLN A 269 -23.90 6.85 5.72
CA GLN A 269 -23.13 7.35 6.85
C GLN A 269 -21.67 6.88 6.87
N ASP A 270 -21.35 5.83 6.11
CA ASP A 270 -19.99 5.31 5.96
C ASP A 270 -19.22 6.04 4.84
N GLY A 271 -19.86 6.97 4.13
CA GLY A 271 -19.24 7.82 3.12
C GLY A 271 -18.28 8.84 3.76
N PHE A 272 -17.10 9.01 3.17
CA PHE A 272 -16.13 10.03 3.58
C PHE A 272 -15.39 10.55 2.35
N TYR A 273 -14.68 11.68 2.47
CA TYR A 273 -14.09 12.44 1.35
C TYR A 273 -15.12 12.90 0.30
N LEU A 274 -16.41 13.01 0.69
CA LEU A 274 -17.46 13.38 -0.25
C LEU A 274 -17.37 14.84 -0.67
N ASP A 275 -16.90 15.71 0.21
CA ASP A 275 -16.61 17.11 -0.06
C ASP A 275 -15.44 17.27 -1.05
N GLU A 276 -14.34 16.54 -0.85
CA GLU A 276 -13.20 16.53 -1.77
C GLU A 276 -13.60 15.94 -3.14
N LEU A 277 -14.35 14.84 -3.16
CA LEU A 277 -14.85 14.23 -4.40
C LEU A 277 -15.79 15.18 -5.15
N ALA A 278 -16.73 15.84 -4.46
CA ALA A 278 -17.62 16.82 -5.05
C ALA A 278 -16.85 18.03 -5.62
N LYS A 279 -15.79 18.47 -4.93
CA LYS A 279 -14.89 19.50 -5.41
C LYS A 279 -14.17 19.07 -6.71
N TYR A 280 -13.60 17.87 -6.77
CA TYR A 280 -12.97 17.38 -8.00
C TYR A 280 -13.96 17.28 -9.17
N VAL A 281 -15.22 16.88 -8.92
CA VAL A 281 -16.27 16.89 -9.96
C VAL A 281 -16.52 18.29 -10.46
N ALA A 282 -16.65 19.28 -9.56
CA ALA A 282 -16.88 20.66 -9.93
C ALA A 282 -15.71 21.26 -10.75
N GLU A 283 -14.47 20.98 -10.34
CA GLU A 283 -13.25 21.45 -11.01
C GLU A 283 -13.00 20.77 -12.37
N SER A 284 -13.59 19.59 -12.62
CA SER A 284 -13.44 18.84 -13.87
C SER A 284 -14.27 19.39 -15.04
N GLU A 285 -15.13 20.38 -14.81
CA GLU A 285 -16.01 20.96 -15.83
C GLU A 285 -16.86 19.92 -16.61
N GLY A 286 -17.23 18.82 -15.93
CA GLY A 286 -18.02 17.71 -16.49
C GLY A 286 -17.17 16.55 -17.03
N GLY A 287 -15.86 16.58 -16.89
CA GLY A 287 -14.97 15.48 -17.26
C GLY A 287 -14.96 14.34 -16.24
N LEU A 288 -15.35 14.59 -14.97
CA LEU A 288 -15.35 13.57 -13.90
C LEU A 288 -16.78 13.33 -13.37
N ALA A 289 -17.13 12.06 -13.20
CA ALA A 289 -18.32 11.61 -12.48
C ALA A 289 -17.95 10.82 -11.23
N VAL A 290 -18.78 10.88 -10.20
CA VAL A 290 -18.62 10.08 -8.97
C VAL A 290 -19.93 9.38 -8.64
N THR A 291 -19.86 8.07 -8.39
CA THR A 291 -20.98 7.24 -7.91
C THR A 291 -20.61 6.61 -6.58
N LEU A 292 -21.37 6.92 -5.54
CA LEU A 292 -21.31 6.25 -4.23
C LEU A 292 -22.26 5.05 -4.24
N ALA A 293 -21.72 3.83 -4.16
CA ALA A 293 -22.49 2.59 -4.16
C ALA A 293 -22.70 2.09 -2.72
N LEU A 294 -23.96 1.90 -2.32
CA LEU A 294 -24.38 1.50 -0.98
C LEU A 294 -24.72 0.01 -0.94
N SER A 295 -23.88 -0.81 -0.29
CA SER A 295 -24.06 -2.27 -0.31
C SER A 295 -25.12 -2.78 0.67
N ASN A 296 -25.41 -2.04 1.74
CA ASN A 296 -26.31 -2.44 2.82
C ASN A 296 -27.53 -1.50 2.96
N GLU A 297 -27.68 -0.58 2.03
CA GLU A 297 -28.75 0.43 2.08
C GLU A 297 -29.25 0.71 0.66
N THR A 298 -30.56 0.99 0.55
CA THR A 298 -31.12 1.53 -0.68
C THR A 298 -31.07 3.05 -0.59
N PRO A 299 -30.43 3.74 -1.55
CA PRO A 299 -30.34 5.18 -1.52
C PRO A 299 -31.74 5.83 -1.57
N PRO A 300 -31.97 6.91 -0.80
CA PRO A 300 -33.25 7.59 -0.74
C PRO A 300 -33.61 8.33 -2.04
N GLN A 301 -32.62 8.62 -2.86
CA GLN A 301 -32.74 9.35 -4.13
C GLN A 301 -31.51 9.06 -5.00
N GLU A 302 -31.52 9.55 -6.24
CA GLU A 302 -30.44 9.29 -7.23
C GLU A 302 -29.15 10.05 -6.94
N ARG A 303 -29.20 11.13 -6.16
CA ARG A 303 -28.05 11.99 -5.83
C ARG A 303 -27.90 12.12 -4.33
N HIS A 304 -26.67 12.39 -3.89
CA HIS A 304 -26.39 12.61 -2.47
C HIS A 304 -27.12 13.87 -1.97
N PRO A 305 -27.78 13.82 -0.80
CA PRO A 305 -28.58 14.96 -0.30
C PRO A 305 -27.76 16.24 -0.09
N ASP A 306 -26.49 16.12 0.35
CA ASP A 306 -25.64 17.27 0.64
C ASP A 306 -24.61 17.55 -0.49
N TYR A 307 -24.44 16.62 -1.41
CA TYR A 307 -23.46 16.71 -2.52
C TYR A 307 -24.14 16.32 -3.84
N GLU A 308 -24.86 17.21 -4.45
CA GLU A 308 -25.65 16.96 -5.67
C GLU A 308 -24.80 16.46 -6.87
N GLN A 309 -23.49 16.68 -6.84
CA GLN A 309 -22.53 16.21 -7.85
C GLN A 309 -22.31 14.69 -7.77
N ILE A 310 -22.60 14.07 -6.60
CA ILE A 310 -22.37 12.66 -6.36
C ILE A 310 -23.64 11.86 -6.63
N LEU A 311 -23.54 10.88 -7.54
CA LEU A 311 -24.60 9.92 -7.82
C LEU A 311 -24.65 8.84 -6.74
N LEU A 312 -25.83 8.33 -6.42
CA LEU A 312 -26.03 7.21 -5.51
C LEU A 312 -26.47 5.98 -6.29
N ALA A 313 -25.95 4.82 -5.92
CA ALA A 313 -26.36 3.53 -6.46
C ALA A 313 -26.59 2.50 -5.36
N SER A 314 -27.55 1.60 -5.53
CA SER A 314 -27.75 0.47 -4.63
C SER A 314 -26.87 -0.70 -5.01
N GLY A 315 -26.40 -1.45 -4.01
CA GLY A 315 -25.66 -2.69 -4.19
C GLY A 315 -24.14 -2.54 -4.20
N PHE A 316 -23.45 -3.57 -4.65
CA PHE A 316 -21.99 -3.59 -4.66
C PHE A 316 -21.41 -2.68 -5.74
N VAL A 317 -20.27 -2.09 -5.45
CA VAL A 317 -19.60 -1.12 -6.33
C VAL A 317 -19.31 -1.65 -7.74
N HIS A 318 -18.96 -2.92 -7.89
CA HIS A 318 -18.73 -3.53 -9.21
C HIS A 318 -20.02 -3.67 -10.03
N THR A 319 -21.17 -3.88 -9.37
CA THR A 319 -22.48 -3.91 -10.04
C THR A 319 -22.89 -2.49 -10.49
N ALA A 320 -22.68 -1.48 -9.65
CA ALA A 320 -22.91 -0.10 -10.01
C ALA A 320 -22.03 0.34 -11.20
N MET A 321 -20.76 -0.07 -11.20
CA MET A 321 -19.84 0.17 -12.31
C MET A 321 -20.34 -0.51 -13.59
N ALA A 322 -20.70 -1.79 -13.55
CA ALA A 322 -21.19 -2.52 -14.73
C ALA A 322 -22.42 -1.84 -15.34
N ALA A 323 -23.40 -1.45 -14.52
CA ALA A 323 -24.61 -0.77 -14.97
C ALA A 323 -24.33 0.60 -15.60
N SER A 324 -23.43 1.39 -15.00
CA SER A 324 -23.12 2.75 -15.44
C SER A 324 -22.21 2.79 -16.67
N MET A 325 -21.27 1.83 -16.78
CA MET A 325 -20.23 1.84 -17.81
C MET A 325 -20.56 0.97 -19.04
N ALA A 326 -21.76 0.43 -19.14
CA ALA A 326 -22.16 -0.42 -20.27
C ALA A 326 -21.78 0.23 -21.62
N ASN A 327 -20.94 -0.45 -22.40
CA ASN A 327 -20.38 0.01 -23.69
C ASN A 327 -19.46 1.27 -23.62
N GLN A 328 -18.94 1.66 -22.44
CA GLN A 328 -18.09 2.84 -22.24
C GLN A 328 -16.67 2.51 -21.75
N TYR A 329 -16.22 1.26 -21.89
CA TYR A 329 -14.90 0.83 -21.43
C TYR A 329 -13.76 1.09 -22.44
N GLN A 330 -14.06 1.60 -23.62
CA GLN A 330 -13.08 1.79 -24.67
C GLN A 330 -12.07 2.87 -24.27
N ASN A 331 -10.80 2.64 -24.57
CA ASN A 331 -9.70 3.54 -24.30
C ASN A 331 -9.55 3.95 -22.81
N ALA A 332 -9.92 3.08 -21.87
CA ALA A 332 -9.85 3.36 -20.46
C ALA A 332 -8.66 2.68 -19.75
N MET A 333 -8.16 3.31 -18.70
CA MET A 333 -7.29 2.76 -17.69
C MET A 333 -8.07 2.60 -16.39
N ALA A 334 -8.09 1.41 -15.82
CA ALA A 334 -8.81 1.13 -14.59
C ALA A 334 -7.87 1.03 -13.38
N TYR A 335 -8.25 1.69 -12.29
CA TYR A 335 -7.58 1.65 -10.99
C TYR A 335 -8.53 1.09 -9.95
N LEU A 336 -8.14 0.01 -9.28
CA LEU A 336 -8.97 -0.64 -8.29
C LEU A 336 -8.24 -0.74 -6.95
N ALA A 337 -8.93 -0.42 -5.85
CA ALA A 337 -8.36 -0.63 -4.52
C ALA A 337 -9.42 -0.98 -3.48
N GLY A 338 -9.14 -1.98 -2.66
CA GLY A 338 -10.03 -2.39 -1.59
C GLY A 338 -9.89 -3.85 -1.19
N PRO A 339 -10.91 -4.39 -0.50
CA PRO A 339 -10.93 -5.79 -0.08
C PRO A 339 -10.83 -6.75 -1.28
N PRO A 340 -10.09 -7.88 -1.15
CA PRO A 340 -9.89 -8.83 -2.24
C PRO A 340 -11.18 -9.27 -2.95
N PRO A 341 -12.29 -9.61 -2.27
CA PRO A 341 -13.52 -10.00 -2.97
C PRO A 341 -14.08 -8.90 -3.87
N MET A 342 -13.99 -7.63 -3.45
CA MET A 342 -14.46 -6.49 -4.24
C MET A 342 -13.58 -6.30 -5.49
N VAL A 343 -12.25 -6.31 -5.30
CA VAL A 343 -11.30 -6.15 -6.41
C VAL A 343 -11.45 -7.30 -7.41
N ASP A 344 -11.59 -8.56 -6.93
CA ASP A 344 -11.80 -9.73 -7.81
C ASP A 344 -13.11 -9.64 -8.62
N ALA A 345 -14.17 -9.13 -8.00
CA ALA A 345 -15.45 -8.94 -8.69
C ALA A 345 -15.35 -7.82 -9.74
N ALA A 346 -14.71 -6.69 -9.41
CA ALA A 346 -14.49 -5.59 -10.35
C ALA A 346 -13.57 -6.01 -11.52
N LEU A 347 -12.49 -6.73 -11.23
CA LEU A 347 -11.61 -7.32 -12.28
C LEU A 347 -12.39 -8.20 -13.25
N ARG A 348 -13.30 -9.03 -12.75
CA ARG A 348 -14.13 -9.89 -13.60
C ARG A 348 -14.97 -9.05 -14.56
N VAL A 349 -15.68 -8.02 -14.07
CA VAL A 349 -16.49 -7.12 -14.91
C VAL A 349 -15.61 -6.44 -15.98
N LEU A 350 -14.49 -5.85 -15.59
CA LEU A 350 -13.59 -5.13 -16.51
C LEU A 350 -13.02 -6.02 -17.60
N ILE A 351 -12.70 -7.29 -17.29
CA ILE A 351 -12.12 -8.23 -18.24
C ILE A 351 -13.22 -8.87 -19.11
N THR A 352 -14.36 -9.32 -18.54
CA THR A 352 -15.36 -10.08 -19.28
C THR A 352 -16.36 -9.20 -20.02
N GLU A 353 -16.80 -8.10 -19.42
CA GLU A 353 -17.78 -7.17 -20.00
C GLU A 353 -17.08 -5.98 -20.67
N GLY A 354 -16.12 -5.38 -19.96
CA GLY A 354 -15.34 -4.24 -20.46
C GLY A 354 -14.28 -4.60 -21.49
N GLN A 355 -13.88 -5.86 -21.58
CA GLN A 355 -12.82 -6.36 -22.49
C GLN A 355 -11.50 -5.59 -22.36
N LEU A 356 -11.24 -5.00 -21.17
CA LEU A 356 -9.98 -4.33 -20.90
C LEU A 356 -8.83 -5.34 -20.86
N SER A 357 -7.72 -4.97 -21.47
CA SER A 357 -6.50 -5.76 -21.36
C SER A 357 -5.95 -5.71 -19.92
N PRO A 358 -5.27 -6.76 -19.44
CA PRO A 358 -4.65 -6.74 -18.11
C PRO A 358 -3.69 -5.57 -17.90
N GLN A 359 -3.05 -5.06 -18.97
CA GLN A 359 -2.16 -3.92 -18.94
C GLN A 359 -2.89 -2.58 -18.70
N ALA A 360 -4.18 -2.53 -19.01
CA ALA A 360 -5.04 -1.37 -18.75
C ALA A 360 -5.72 -1.43 -17.38
N ILE A 361 -5.32 -2.35 -16.50
CA ILE A 361 -5.89 -2.50 -15.16
C ILE A 361 -4.77 -2.52 -14.13
N ARG A 362 -4.83 -1.60 -13.18
CA ARG A 362 -3.93 -1.51 -12.03
C ARG A 362 -4.73 -1.67 -10.75
N TYR A 363 -4.22 -2.45 -9.81
CA TYR A 363 -4.97 -2.68 -8.59
C TYR A 363 -4.09 -2.92 -7.37
N ASP A 364 -4.65 -2.57 -6.19
CA ASP A 364 -4.13 -2.90 -4.88
C ASP A 364 -5.20 -3.65 -4.06
N LYS A 365 -4.83 -4.81 -3.50
CA LYS A 365 -5.70 -5.63 -2.63
C LYS A 365 -5.25 -5.49 -1.19
N PHE A 366 -6.17 -5.08 -0.32
CA PHE A 366 -5.94 -4.93 1.12
C PHE A 366 -6.83 -5.90 1.90
N GLY A 367 -6.26 -6.71 2.80
CA GLY A 367 -7.03 -7.65 3.60
C GLY A 367 -6.37 -8.05 4.91
#